data_3e83a5738bad02bd1a5aa9c8e7375224
#
_entry.id   3e83a5738bad02bd1a5aa9c8e7375224
#
_cell.length_a   1.000
_cell.length_b   1.000
_cell.length_c   1.000
_cell.angle_alpha   90.00
_cell.angle_beta   90.00
_cell.angle_gamma   90.00
#
_symmetry.space_group_name_H-M   'P 1'
#
loop_
_entity.id
_entity.type
_entity.pdbx_description
1 polymer ?
#
loop_
_entity_poly.entity_id
_entity_poly.type
_entity_poly.pdbx_seq_one_letter_code
_entity_poly.pdbx_strand_id
1 'polypeptide(L)'
;SGRVSEGELHWIEHDPPETVERLGWASVVSKREAWAFAVAKFLTDPVWFLMLFWLPKYFSSTYNIDLKVVLLPMIIMYLLSDVGSIAGGWLSSRLIQRGHTPNYARKVTLLIAGTCVLPLLFVSGLQNMWLAVVLIGIALAGHQAFSTNLLSLPPDMFPKRAVGSVIGLGGFCGGVGGMIMAKSTGLVLDSTGGNYTIIFAACTVTYFIAVAAIHLLSPRL
;
A
#
# COMPACT_ATOMS: atom_id res chain seq x y z
N SER A 1 -32.99 22.26 -7.27
CA SER A 1 -32.09 23.00 -6.36
C SER A 1 -31.14 23.82 -7.22
N GLY A 2 -31.18 25.16 -7.11
CA GLY A 2 -30.51 26.13 -7.99
C GLY A 2 -28.96 26.18 -7.89
N ARG A 3 -28.31 25.06 -7.72
CA ARG A 3 -26.83 24.92 -7.64
C ARG A 3 -26.20 24.04 -8.70
N VAL A 4 -27.00 23.40 -9.56
CA VAL A 4 -26.51 22.52 -10.63
C VAL A 4 -27.00 23.11 -11.95
N SER A 5 -26.10 23.30 -12.92
CA SER A 5 -26.48 23.77 -14.25
C SER A 5 -27.24 22.69 -15.02
N GLU A 6 -28.08 23.07 -15.99
CA GLU A 6 -28.82 22.12 -16.83
C GLU A 6 -27.87 21.15 -17.57
N GLY A 7 -26.68 21.61 -17.95
CA GLY A 7 -25.67 20.78 -18.57
C GLY A 7 -25.08 19.72 -17.60
N GLU A 8 -24.86 20.08 -16.34
CA GLU A 8 -24.41 19.14 -15.29
C GLU A 8 -25.52 18.14 -14.95
N LEU A 9 -26.79 18.59 -14.91
CA LEU A 9 -27.93 17.70 -14.67
C LEU A 9 -28.04 16.66 -15.79
N HIS A 10 -27.89 17.09 -17.05
CA HIS A 10 -27.90 16.22 -18.21
C HIS A 10 -26.74 15.19 -18.17
N TRP A 11 -25.56 15.57 -17.71
CA TRP A 11 -24.43 14.64 -17.52
C TRP A 11 -24.71 13.61 -16.42
N ILE A 12 -25.31 14.03 -15.31
CA ILE A 12 -25.64 13.15 -14.18
C ILE A 12 -26.76 12.18 -14.56
N GLU A 13 -27.78 12.64 -15.33
CA GLU A 13 -28.93 11.82 -15.74
C GLU A 13 -28.61 10.92 -16.94
N HIS A 14 -27.52 11.16 -17.68
CA HIS A 14 -27.13 10.37 -18.85
C HIS A 14 -26.42 9.06 -18.51
N ASP A 15 -26.04 8.84 -17.25
CA ASP A 15 -25.58 7.53 -16.79
C ASP A 15 -26.77 6.55 -16.84
N PRO A 16 -26.68 5.46 -17.62
CA PRO A 16 -27.76 4.49 -17.69
C PRO A 16 -28.07 3.97 -16.28
N PRO A 17 -29.36 3.82 -15.90
CA PRO A 17 -29.71 3.32 -14.59
C PRO A 17 -29.07 1.95 -14.39
N GLU A 18 -28.09 1.87 -13.49
CA GLU A 18 -27.49 0.59 -13.12
C GLU A 18 -28.60 -0.26 -12.47
N THR A 19 -28.95 -1.38 -13.10
CA THR A 19 -29.82 -2.38 -12.49
C THR A 19 -29.18 -2.84 -11.18
N VAL A 20 -29.76 -2.39 -10.06
CA VAL A 20 -29.20 -2.56 -8.70
C VAL A 20 -29.49 -3.99 -8.22
N GLU A 21 -28.91 -4.99 -8.81
CA GLU A 21 -28.72 -6.26 -8.12
C GLU A 21 -27.62 -6.09 -7.08
N ARG A 22 -27.95 -6.06 -5.82
CA ARG A 22 -27.00 -6.02 -4.71
C ARG A 22 -26.18 -7.31 -4.71
N LEU A 23 -24.89 -7.24 -5.01
CA LEU A 23 -23.98 -8.35 -4.78
C LEU A 23 -23.85 -8.56 -3.25
N GLY A 24 -24.43 -9.66 -2.77
CA GLY A 24 -24.28 -10.02 -1.35
C GLY A 24 -22.83 -10.28 -0.96
N TRP A 25 -22.49 -10.08 0.30
CA TRP A 25 -21.14 -10.35 0.84
C TRP A 25 -20.63 -11.75 0.51
N ALA A 26 -21.49 -12.76 0.54
CA ALA A 26 -21.16 -14.14 0.15
C ALA A 26 -20.61 -14.24 -1.27
N SER A 27 -21.19 -13.45 -2.22
CA SER A 27 -20.73 -13.41 -3.60
C SER A 27 -19.35 -12.77 -3.74
N VAL A 28 -19.01 -11.75 -2.93
CA VAL A 28 -17.71 -11.11 -2.93
C VAL A 28 -16.64 -12.06 -2.35
N VAL A 29 -16.91 -12.65 -1.19
CA VAL A 29 -15.98 -13.54 -0.49
C VAL A 29 -15.71 -14.84 -1.26
N SER A 30 -16.64 -15.28 -2.13
CA SER A 30 -16.45 -16.46 -2.99
C SER A 30 -15.49 -16.21 -4.15
N LYS A 31 -15.16 -14.95 -4.49
CA LYS A 31 -14.30 -14.62 -5.63
C LYS A 31 -12.82 -14.64 -5.23
N ARG A 32 -12.00 -15.36 -6.02
CA ARG A 32 -10.54 -15.43 -5.81
C ARG A 32 -9.87 -14.06 -5.93
N GLU A 33 -10.37 -13.22 -6.81
CA GLU A 33 -9.88 -11.85 -7.05
C GLU A 33 -10.06 -10.96 -5.82
N ALA A 34 -11.14 -11.15 -5.04
CA ALA A 34 -11.31 -10.43 -3.76
C ALA A 34 -10.24 -10.82 -2.75
N TRP A 35 -9.85 -12.10 -2.71
CA TRP A 35 -8.76 -12.57 -1.86
C TRP A 35 -7.39 -12.15 -2.37
N ALA A 36 -7.19 -11.99 -3.69
CA ALA A 36 -5.96 -11.42 -4.22
C ALA A 36 -5.70 -10.03 -3.63
N PHE A 37 -6.73 -9.19 -3.60
CA PHE A 37 -6.67 -7.86 -2.99
C PHE A 37 -6.53 -7.92 -1.46
N ALA A 38 -7.36 -8.72 -0.78
CA ALA A 38 -7.38 -8.82 0.68
C ALA A 38 -6.06 -9.35 1.26
N VAL A 39 -5.47 -10.39 0.64
CA VAL A 39 -4.16 -10.94 1.05
C VAL A 39 -3.05 -9.92 0.81
N ALA A 40 -3.07 -9.22 -0.32
CA ALA A 40 -2.08 -8.18 -0.59
C ALA A 40 -2.16 -7.04 0.45
N LYS A 41 -3.36 -6.60 0.82
CA LYS A 41 -3.59 -5.62 1.89
C LYS A 41 -3.11 -6.15 3.25
N PHE A 42 -3.44 -7.39 3.59
CA PHE A 42 -2.99 -8.05 4.82
C PHE A 42 -1.46 -8.09 4.94
N LEU A 43 -0.75 -8.27 3.82
CA LEU A 43 0.71 -8.35 3.80
C LEU A 43 1.37 -6.96 3.80
N THR A 44 0.82 -5.97 3.11
CA THR A 44 1.51 -4.69 2.86
C THR A 44 1.10 -3.56 3.79
N ASP A 45 -0.17 -3.47 4.23
CA ASP A 45 -0.60 -2.44 5.17
C ASP A 45 0.11 -2.50 6.53
N PRO A 46 0.45 -3.69 7.08
CA PRO A 46 1.27 -3.79 8.29
C PRO A 46 2.59 -3.01 8.23
N VAL A 47 3.20 -2.94 7.04
CA VAL A 47 4.45 -2.18 6.86
C VAL A 47 4.22 -0.69 7.06
N TRP A 48 3.08 -0.16 6.58
CA TRP A 48 2.69 1.23 6.83
C TRP A 48 2.50 1.50 8.33
N PHE A 49 1.77 0.63 9.04
CA PHE A 49 1.57 0.77 10.49
C PHE A 49 2.88 0.67 11.28
N LEU A 50 3.80 -0.22 10.85
CA LEU A 50 5.15 -0.27 11.44
C LEU A 50 5.86 1.08 11.26
N MET A 51 5.89 1.62 10.05
CA MET A 51 6.55 2.90 9.77
C MET A 51 5.91 4.05 10.54
N LEU A 52 4.58 4.04 10.67
CA LEU A 52 3.86 5.10 11.38
C LEU A 52 4.15 5.09 12.90
N PHE A 53 4.14 3.91 13.53
CA PHE A 53 4.19 3.80 14.99
C PHE A 53 5.59 3.55 15.55
N TRP A 54 6.44 2.81 14.84
CA TRP A 54 7.74 2.39 15.34
C TRP A 54 8.93 3.20 14.82
N LEU A 55 8.76 3.91 13.72
CA LEU A 55 9.85 4.69 13.11
C LEU A 55 10.37 5.82 14.01
N PRO A 56 9.51 6.59 14.74
CA PRO A 56 10.01 7.59 15.70
C PRO A 56 10.87 6.95 16.80
N LYS A 57 10.45 5.79 17.31
CA LYS A 57 11.22 5.04 18.32
C LYS A 57 12.54 4.51 17.74
N TYR A 58 12.52 3.98 16.50
CA TYR A 58 13.73 3.55 15.80
C TYR A 58 14.77 4.67 15.72
N PHE A 59 14.39 5.85 15.24
CA PHE A 59 15.30 6.98 15.12
C PHE A 59 15.83 7.44 16.48
N SER A 60 14.95 7.58 17.46
CA SER A 60 15.36 8.00 18.80
C SER A 60 16.32 7.02 19.46
N SER A 61 16.04 5.71 19.38
CA SER A 61 16.89 4.68 20.01
C SER A 61 18.20 4.42 19.25
N THR A 62 18.18 4.44 17.91
CA THR A 62 19.35 4.10 17.09
C THR A 62 20.35 5.24 17.00
N TYR A 63 19.84 6.48 16.91
CA TYR A 63 20.70 7.67 16.74
C TYR A 63 20.83 8.52 18.01
N ASN A 64 20.22 8.08 19.13
CA ASN A 64 20.23 8.75 20.43
C ASN A 64 19.82 10.23 20.33
N ILE A 65 18.72 10.52 19.61
CA ILE A 65 18.18 11.87 19.39
C ILE A 65 16.85 12.05 20.11
N ASP A 66 16.57 13.30 20.51
CA ASP A 66 15.29 13.67 21.11
C ASP A 66 14.14 13.48 20.09
N LEU A 67 12.98 13.05 20.56
CA LEU A 67 11.79 12.87 19.75
C LEU A 67 11.36 14.15 19.00
N LYS A 68 11.68 15.33 19.54
CA LYS A 68 11.44 16.61 18.86
C LYS A 68 12.30 16.78 17.60
N VAL A 69 13.53 16.24 17.60
CA VAL A 69 14.44 16.29 16.45
C VAL A 69 14.03 15.28 15.37
N VAL A 70 13.36 14.19 15.75
CA VAL A 70 12.85 13.18 14.82
C VAL A 70 11.79 13.74 13.86
N LEU A 71 11.13 14.84 14.22
CA LEU A 71 10.02 15.42 13.42
C LEU A 71 10.48 15.77 12.00
N LEU A 72 11.62 16.41 11.81
CA LEU A 72 12.13 16.80 10.48
C LEU A 72 12.43 15.58 9.57
N PRO A 73 13.17 14.57 10.03
CA PRO A 73 13.28 13.29 9.32
C PRO A 73 11.94 12.70 8.90
N MET A 74 10.96 12.66 9.79
CA MET A 74 9.63 12.12 9.50
C MET A 74 8.92 12.90 8.39
N ILE A 75 8.94 14.23 8.44
CA ILE A 75 8.35 15.09 7.40
C ILE A 75 8.96 14.76 6.03
N ILE A 76 10.28 14.68 5.94
CA ILE A 76 10.98 14.39 4.68
C ILE A 76 10.56 13.02 4.14
N MET A 77 10.53 11.99 4.99
CA MET A 77 10.15 10.64 4.58
C MET A 77 8.70 10.56 4.11
N TYR A 78 7.76 11.25 4.77
CA TYR A 78 6.36 11.26 4.33
C TYR A 78 6.14 12.08 3.06
N LEU A 79 6.87 13.19 2.86
CA LEU A 79 6.85 13.91 1.58
C LEU A 79 7.37 13.03 0.42
N LEU A 80 8.42 12.25 0.63
CA LEU A 80 8.89 11.27 -0.36
C LEU A 80 7.82 10.18 -0.63
N SER A 81 7.11 9.76 0.41
CA SER A 81 5.98 8.84 0.31
C SER A 81 4.88 9.38 -0.62
N ASP A 82 4.50 10.65 -0.46
CA ASP A 82 3.48 11.30 -1.31
C ASP A 82 3.93 11.37 -2.77
N VAL A 83 5.20 11.73 -3.01
CA VAL A 83 5.79 11.68 -4.36
C VAL A 83 5.69 10.26 -4.95
N GLY A 84 5.95 9.23 -4.13
CA GLY A 84 5.82 7.84 -4.53
C GLY A 84 4.40 7.47 -4.95
N SER A 85 3.39 7.94 -4.21
CA SER A 85 1.97 7.73 -4.53
C SER A 85 1.62 8.28 -5.93
N ILE A 86 2.02 9.53 -6.20
CA ILE A 86 1.80 10.21 -7.48
C ILE A 86 2.55 9.48 -8.60
N ALA A 87 3.83 9.17 -8.38
CA ALA A 87 4.67 8.50 -9.37
C ALA A 87 4.14 7.10 -9.73
N GLY A 88 3.66 6.33 -8.74
CA GLY A 88 3.07 5.01 -8.95
C GLY A 88 1.78 5.06 -9.78
N GLY A 89 0.89 6.01 -9.48
CA GLY A 89 -0.32 6.23 -10.27
C GLY A 89 0.00 6.68 -11.71
N TRP A 90 0.94 7.62 -11.83
CA TRP A 90 1.40 8.11 -13.13
C TRP A 90 2.04 7.01 -13.99
N LEU A 91 2.92 6.18 -13.41
CA LEU A 91 3.60 5.10 -14.11
C LEU A 91 2.59 4.10 -14.68
N SER A 92 1.66 3.63 -13.87
CA SER A 92 0.61 2.71 -14.27
C SER A 92 -0.26 3.30 -15.40
N SER A 93 -0.71 4.56 -15.25
CA SER A 93 -1.50 5.26 -16.26
C SER A 93 -0.71 5.45 -17.56
N ARG A 94 0.58 5.77 -17.48
CA ARG A 94 1.46 5.94 -18.65
C ARG A 94 1.64 4.65 -19.43
N LEU A 95 1.75 3.51 -18.74
CA LEU A 95 1.82 2.20 -19.39
C LEU A 95 0.53 1.88 -20.15
N ILE A 96 -0.63 2.15 -19.54
CA ILE A 96 -1.94 1.96 -20.21
C ILE A 96 -2.08 2.86 -21.43
N GLN A 97 -1.72 4.15 -21.33
CA GLN A 97 -1.72 5.09 -22.46
C GLN A 97 -0.79 4.67 -23.60
N ARG A 98 0.26 3.89 -23.31
CA ARG A 98 1.16 3.31 -24.31
C ARG A 98 0.63 2.01 -24.95
N GLY A 99 -0.61 1.62 -24.65
CA GLY A 99 -1.25 0.45 -25.24
C GLY A 99 -1.04 -0.86 -24.48
N HIS A 100 -0.42 -0.84 -23.29
CA HIS A 100 -0.33 -2.03 -22.46
C HIS A 100 -1.66 -2.31 -21.78
N THR A 101 -1.95 -3.60 -21.53
CA THR A 101 -3.17 -3.99 -20.81
C THR A 101 -3.13 -3.50 -19.36
N PRO A 102 -4.28 -3.18 -18.73
CA PRO A 102 -4.33 -2.85 -17.30
C PRO A 102 -3.66 -3.90 -16.42
N ASN A 103 -3.86 -5.18 -16.71
CA ASN A 103 -3.22 -6.31 -16.02
C ASN A 103 -1.68 -6.20 -16.01
N TYR A 104 -1.07 -5.94 -17.16
CA TYR A 104 0.37 -5.75 -17.29
C TYR A 104 0.83 -4.50 -16.54
N ALA A 105 0.17 -3.36 -16.80
CA ALA A 105 0.54 -2.07 -16.23
C ALA A 105 0.50 -2.09 -14.70
N ARG A 106 -0.58 -2.64 -14.09
CA ARG A 106 -0.72 -2.74 -12.64
C ARG A 106 0.36 -3.65 -12.03
N LYS A 107 0.54 -4.87 -12.55
CA LYS A 107 1.50 -5.84 -11.99
C LYS A 107 2.95 -5.38 -12.13
N VAL A 108 3.32 -4.77 -13.25
CA VAL A 108 4.66 -4.20 -13.43
C VAL A 108 4.90 -3.05 -12.47
N THR A 109 3.92 -2.15 -12.29
CA THR A 109 4.05 -1.04 -11.35
C THR A 109 4.14 -1.55 -9.91
N LEU A 110 3.35 -2.56 -9.51
CA LEU A 110 3.44 -3.19 -8.20
C LEU A 110 4.82 -3.83 -7.97
N LEU A 111 5.38 -4.50 -8.97
CA LEU A 111 6.72 -5.09 -8.88
C LEU A 111 7.80 -4.01 -8.72
N ILE A 112 7.77 -2.96 -9.53
CA ILE A 112 8.70 -1.83 -9.41
C ILE A 112 8.57 -1.16 -8.04
N ALA A 113 7.36 -0.90 -7.58
CA ALA A 113 7.08 -0.34 -6.27
C ALA A 113 7.62 -1.23 -5.13
N GLY A 114 7.45 -2.55 -5.23
CA GLY A 114 8.02 -3.52 -4.29
C GLY A 114 9.55 -3.50 -4.29
N THR A 115 10.21 -3.32 -5.45
CA THR A 115 11.69 -3.20 -5.50
C THR A 115 12.19 -1.92 -4.86
N CYS A 116 11.41 -0.84 -4.87
CA CYS A 116 11.74 0.39 -4.14
C CYS A 116 11.73 0.21 -2.61
N VAL A 117 11.23 -0.90 -2.07
CA VAL A 117 11.29 -1.21 -0.64
C VAL A 117 12.59 -1.94 -0.24
N LEU A 118 13.34 -2.50 -1.21
CA LEU A 118 14.62 -3.20 -0.94
C LEU A 118 15.64 -2.40 -0.13
N PRO A 119 15.79 -1.06 -0.30
CA PRO A 119 16.71 -0.28 0.51
C PRO A 119 16.53 -0.42 2.03
N LEU A 120 15.32 -0.80 2.48
CA LEU A 120 15.03 -1.03 3.90
C LEU A 120 15.91 -2.10 4.53
N LEU A 121 16.39 -3.09 3.74
CA LEU A 121 17.32 -4.14 4.21
C LEU A 121 18.65 -3.59 4.74
N PHE A 122 19.06 -2.45 4.26
CA PHE A 122 20.37 -1.86 4.59
C PHE A 122 20.32 -0.83 5.73
N VAL A 123 19.10 -0.49 6.20
CA VAL A 123 18.88 0.63 7.12
C VAL A 123 19.40 0.34 8.53
N SER A 124 19.20 -0.87 9.04
CA SER A 124 19.48 -1.19 10.46
C SER A 124 20.95 -1.12 10.87
N GLY A 125 21.89 -1.15 9.93
CA GLY A 125 23.34 -1.04 10.21
C GLY A 125 23.93 0.34 9.93
N LEU A 126 23.13 1.33 9.56
CA LEU A 126 23.63 2.64 9.16
C LEU A 126 23.97 3.53 10.36
N GLN A 127 25.18 4.07 10.34
CA GLN A 127 25.64 5.10 11.29
C GLN A 127 25.10 6.49 10.92
N ASN A 128 24.92 6.75 9.64
CA ASN A 128 24.45 8.04 9.14
C ASN A 128 22.93 8.10 9.12
N MET A 129 22.35 8.91 10.01
CA MET A 129 20.91 9.12 10.13
C MET A 129 20.27 9.62 8.82
N TRP A 130 20.92 10.57 8.12
CA TRP A 130 20.34 11.15 6.91
C TRP A 130 20.29 10.15 5.74
N LEU A 131 21.28 9.25 5.68
CA LEU A 131 21.23 8.15 4.70
C LEU A 131 20.08 7.19 5.03
N ALA A 132 19.83 6.90 6.31
CA ALA A 132 18.68 6.11 6.73
C ALA A 132 17.36 6.81 6.36
N VAL A 133 17.25 8.12 6.55
CA VAL A 133 16.08 8.92 6.14
C VAL A 133 15.80 8.78 4.65
N VAL A 134 16.84 8.87 3.81
CA VAL A 134 16.69 8.73 2.34
C VAL A 134 16.25 7.31 1.98
N LEU A 135 16.89 6.27 2.52
CA LEU A 135 16.57 4.89 2.20
C LEU A 135 15.16 4.49 2.67
N ILE A 136 14.77 4.91 3.88
CA ILE A 136 13.40 4.70 4.39
C ILE A 136 12.41 5.52 3.57
N GLY A 137 12.74 6.76 3.20
CA GLY A 137 11.90 7.59 2.35
C GLY A 137 11.64 6.96 0.99
N ILE A 138 12.65 6.34 0.35
CA ILE A 138 12.49 5.58 -0.89
C ILE A 138 11.59 4.35 -0.66
N ALA A 139 11.77 3.65 0.44
CA ALA A 139 10.93 2.50 0.79
C ALA A 139 9.47 2.90 1.02
N LEU A 140 9.22 4.02 1.70
CA LEU A 140 7.88 4.58 1.89
C LEU A 140 7.26 5.07 0.57
N ALA A 141 8.05 5.68 -0.31
CA ALA A 141 7.61 6.02 -1.67
C ALA A 141 7.19 4.77 -2.45
N GLY A 142 7.98 3.69 -2.36
CA GLY A 142 7.63 2.39 -2.92
C GLY A 142 6.33 1.83 -2.32
N HIS A 143 6.17 1.89 -0.99
CA HIS A 143 4.94 1.46 -0.33
C HIS A 143 3.72 2.21 -0.85
N GLN A 144 3.78 3.53 -0.94
CA GLN A 144 2.63 4.35 -1.40
C GLN A 144 2.35 4.16 -2.88
N ALA A 145 3.37 4.02 -3.72
CA ALA A 145 3.20 3.62 -5.12
C ALA A 145 2.51 2.27 -5.25
N PHE A 146 2.88 1.30 -4.40
CA PHE A 146 2.25 -0.01 -4.32
C PHE A 146 0.79 0.09 -3.88
N SER A 147 0.52 0.80 -2.78
CA SER A 147 -0.82 0.96 -2.20
C SER A 147 -1.79 1.64 -3.19
N THR A 148 -1.36 2.69 -3.88
CA THR A 148 -2.15 3.39 -4.90
C THR A 148 -2.56 2.46 -6.04
N ASN A 149 -1.62 1.64 -6.54
CA ASN A 149 -1.91 0.68 -7.61
C ASN A 149 -2.73 -0.51 -7.10
N LEU A 150 -2.51 -0.96 -5.87
CA LEU A 150 -3.31 -1.99 -5.24
C LEU A 150 -4.77 -1.57 -5.10
N LEU A 151 -5.04 -0.32 -4.66
CA LEU A 151 -6.40 0.24 -4.55
C LEU A 151 -7.09 0.42 -5.92
N SER A 152 -6.34 0.42 -7.01
CA SER A 152 -6.90 0.45 -8.35
C SER A 152 -7.37 -0.92 -8.87
N LEU A 153 -6.98 -2.04 -8.22
CA LEU A 153 -7.36 -3.38 -8.66
C LEU A 153 -8.85 -3.67 -8.47
N PRO A 154 -9.51 -3.34 -7.33
CA PRO A 154 -10.94 -3.61 -7.16
C PRO A 154 -11.83 -3.00 -8.28
N PRO A 155 -11.70 -1.72 -8.68
CA PRO A 155 -12.48 -1.20 -9.81
C PRO A 155 -12.11 -1.81 -11.17
N ASP A 156 -10.89 -2.33 -11.34
CA ASP A 156 -10.50 -3.02 -12.58
C ASP A 156 -11.08 -4.45 -12.66
N MET A 157 -11.37 -5.10 -11.51
CA MET A 157 -11.81 -6.50 -11.42
C MET A 157 -13.30 -6.68 -11.13
N PHE A 158 -13.94 -5.67 -10.53
CA PHE A 158 -15.30 -5.80 -10.02
C PHE A 158 -16.23 -4.70 -10.55
N PRO A 159 -17.53 -4.98 -10.73
CA PRO A 159 -18.50 -3.96 -11.07
C PRO A 159 -18.57 -2.91 -9.94
N LYS A 160 -18.87 -1.64 -10.30
CA LYS A 160 -18.88 -0.48 -9.38
C LYS A 160 -19.55 -0.77 -8.02
N ARG A 161 -20.67 -1.49 -8.03
CA ARG A 161 -21.46 -1.87 -6.84
C ARG A 161 -20.74 -2.80 -5.85
N ALA A 162 -19.74 -3.58 -6.31
CA ALA A 162 -18.98 -4.50 -5.45
C ALA A 162 -17.69 -3.89 -4.92
N VAL A 163 -17.19 -2.84 -5.57
CA VAL A 163 -15.88 -2.21 -5.27
C VAL A 163 -15.77 -1.83 -3.79
N GLY A 164 -16.80 -1.16 -3.24
CA GLY A 164 -16.82 -0.76 -1.83
C GLY A 164 -16.70 -1.94 -0.86
N SER A 165 -17.39 -3.07 -1.16
CA SER A 165 -17.32 -4.29 -0.33
C SER A 165 -15.94 -4.95 -0.41
N VAL A 166 -15.33 -4.99 -1.60
CA VAL A 166 -13.98 -5.54 -1.78
C VAL A 166 -12.93 -4.69 -1.07
N ILE A 167 -13.03 -3.36 -1.18
CA ILE A 167 -12.14 -2.44 -0.46
C ILE A 167 -12.32 -2.59 1.04
N GLY A 168 -13.56 -2.74 1.53
CA GLY A 168 -13.85 -2.98 2.95
C GLY A 168 -13.23 -4.28 3.46
N LEU A 169 -13.33 -5.38 2.67
CA LEU A 169 -12.68 -6.65 3.00
C LEU A 169 -11.15 -6.49 3.09
N GLY A 170 -10.54 -5.83 2.11
CA GLY A 170 -9.10 -5.58 2.13
C GLY A 170 -8.67 -4.70 3.30
N GLY A 171 -9.42 -3.63 3.60
CA GLY A 171 -9.16 -2.76 4.74
C GLY A 171 -9.25 -3.50 6.08
N PHE A 172 -10.25 -4.39 6.24
CA PHE A 172 -10.35 -5.27 7.40
C PHE A 172 -9.12 -6.18 7.53
N CYS A 173 -8.73 -6.86 6.46
CA CYS A 173 -7.56 -7.74 6.45
C CYS A 173 -6.26 -6.95 6.73
N GLY A 174 -6.10 -5.77 6.15
CA GLY A 174 -4.96 -4.88 6.40
C GLY A 174 -4.89 -4.44 7.86
N GLY A 175 -6.03 -4.08 8.47
CA GLY A 175 -6.12 -3.72 9.89
C GLY A 175 -5.74 -4.89 10.81
N VAL A 176 -6.23 -6.10 10.52
CA VAL A 176 -5.85 -7.31 11.27
C VAL A 176 -4.34 -7.57 11.14
N GLY A 177 -3.79 -7.46 9.92
CA GLY A 177 -2.36 -7.58 9.68
C GLY A 177 -1.56 -6.54 10.47
N GLY A 178 -2.03 -5.29 10.52
CA GLY A 178 -1.43 -4.21 11.31
C GLY A 178 -1.38 -4.50 12.81
N MET A 179 -2.46 -5.05 13.38
CA MET A 179 -2.48 -5.47 14.79
C MET A 179 -1.47 -6.58 15.09
N ILE A 180 -1.37 -7.57 14.18
CA ILE A 180 -0.39 -8.65 14.30
C ILE A 180 1.02 -8.08 14.22
N MET A 181 1.30 -7.21 13.26
CA MET A 181 2.61 -6.57 13.08
C MET A 181 3.01 -5.77 14.31
N ALA A 182 2.11 -4.94 14.86
CA ALA A 182 2.41 -4.13 16.04
C ALA A 182 2.83 -4.99 17.24
N LYS A 183 2.12 -6.09 17.50
CA LYS A 183 2.44 -7.03 18.57
C LYS A 183 3.76 -7.79 18.28
N SER A 184 3.91 -8.31 17.07
CA SER A 184 5.09 -9.08 16.66
C SER A 184 6.35 -8.24 16.70
N THR A 185 6.27 -6.96 16.29
CA THR A 185 7.39 -6.01 16.36
C THR A 185 7.87 -5.84 17.80
N GLY A 186 6.97 -5.63 18.76
CA GLY A 186 7.34 -5.53 20.19
C GLY A 186 8.07 -6.79 20.67
N LEU A 187 7.51 -7.97 20.40
CA LEU A 187 8.12 -9.24 20.80
C LEU A 187 9.52 -9.46 20.17
N VAL A 188 9.68 -9.14 18.90
CA VAL A 188 10.98 -9.27 18.21
C VAL A 188 12.00 -8.31 18.82
N LEU A 189 11.64 -7.06 19.06
CA LEU A 189 12.54 -6.09 19.66
C LEU A 189 12.94 -6.47 21.08
N ASP A 190 12.01 -6.96 21.88
CA ASP A 190 12.30 -7.43 23.26
C ASP A 190 13.24 -8.63 23.25
N SER A 191 13.04 -9.59 22.33
CA SER A 191 13.87 -10.81 22.25
C SER A 191 15.26 -10.57 21.61
N THR A 192 15.40 -9.52 20.79
CA THR A 192 16.64 -9.24 20.03
C THR A 192 17.44 -8.06 20.60
N GLY A 193 17.03 -7.50 21.75
CA GLY A 193 17.68 -6.33 22.31
C GLY A 193 17.53 -5.06 21.46
N GLY A 194 16.40 -4.91 20.77
CA GLY A 194 16.11 -3.73 19.97
C GLY A 194 16.56 -3.79 18.50
N ASN A 195 16.88 -4.96 17.97
CA ASN A 195 17.36 -5.11 16.58
C ASN A 195 16.22 -5.12 15.57
N TYR A 196 16.19 -4.11 14.68
CA TYR A 196 15.17 -3.95 13.62
C TYR A 196 15.45 -4.75 12.34
N THR A 197 16.60 -5.40 12.19
CA THR A 197 17.01 -6.08 10.94
C THR A 197 16.01 -7.10 10.46
N ILE A 198 15.53 -7.96 11.39
CA ILE A 198 14.56 -9.01 11.06
C ILE A 198 13.23 -8.40 10.61
N ILE A 199 12.80 -7.33 11.28
CA ILE A 199 11.55 -6.63 11.00
C ILE A 199 11.61 -5.98 9.60
N PHE A 200 12.68 -5.26 9.30
CA PHE A 200 12.88 -4.62 7.99
C PHE A 200 13.02 -5.64 6.85
N ALA A 201 13.68 -6.76 7.11
CA ALA A 201 13.77 -7.86 6.16
C ALA A 201 12.39 -8.48 5.88
N ALA A 202 11.61 -8.76 6.92
CA ALA A 202 10.25 -9.26 6.77
C ALA A 202 9.38 -8.28 5.96
N CYS A 203 9.41 -6.98 6.29
CA CYS A 203 8.71 -5.94 5.55
C CYS A 203 9.06 -5.93 4.06
N THR A 204 10.33 -6.12 3.72
CA THR A 204 10.76 -6.13 2.32
C THR A 204 10.22 -7.34 1.56
N VAL A 205 10.29 -8.52 2.17
CA VAL A 205 9.87 -9.78 1.53
C VAL A 205 8.35 -9.81 1.29
N THR A 206 7.54 -9.19 2.17
CA THR A 206 6.07 -9.22 2.05
C THR A 206 5.56 -8.62 0.74
N TYR A 207 6.24 -7.65 0.13
CA TYR A 207 5.82 -7.06 -1.15
C TYR A 207 5.94 -8.06 -2.30
N PHE A 208 7.00 -8.84 -2.35
CA PHE A 208 7.17 -9.86 -3.38
C PHE A 208 6.18 -11.00 -3.21
N ILE A 209 5.89 -11.40 -1.96
CA ILE A 209 4.84 -12.38 -1.65
C ILE A 209 3.47 -11.80 -2.08
N ALA A 210 3.18 -10.52 -1.82
CA ALA A 210 1.94 -9.88 -2.22
C ALA A 210 1.77 -9.86 -3.75
N VAL A 211 2.83 -9.50 -4.51
CA VAL A 211 2.81 -9.54 -5.98
C VAL A 211 2.56 -10.97 -6.48
N ALA A 212 3.25 -11.96 -5.90
CA ALA A 212 3.04 -13.36 -6.24
C ALA A 212 1.61 -13.82 -5.94
N ALA A 213 1.05 -13.45 -4.78
CA ALA A 213 -0.33 -13.77 -4.40
C ALA A 213 -1.34 -13.14 -5.38
N ILE A 214 -1.15 -11.86 -5.75
CA ILE A 214 -1.98 -11.20 -6.77
C ILE A 214 -1.89 -11.96 -8.10
N HIS A 215 -0.68 -12.35 -8.53
CA HIS A 215 -0.50 -13.05 -9.79
C HIS A 215 -1.16 -14.43 -9.82
N LEU A 216 -1.08 -15.16 -8.71
CA LEU A 216 -1.63 -16.52 -8.59
C LEU A 216 -3.16 -16.52 -8.41
N LEU A 217 -3.69 -15.59 -7.62
CA LEU A 217 -5.12 -15.52 -7.32
C LEU A 217 -5.90 -14.77 -8.40
N SER A 218 -5.27 -13.82 -9.09
CA SER A 218 -5.84 -13.05 -10.20
C SER A 218 -4.85 -12.98 -11.38
N PRO A 219 -4.70 -14.06 -12.18
CA PRO A 219 -3.77 -14.10 -13.33
C PRO A 219 -4.12 -13.06 -14.39
N ARG A 220 -5.42 -12.77 -14.54
CA ARG A 220 -5.98 -11.74 -15.44
C ARG A 220 -6.84 -10.80 -14.62
N LEU A 221 -6.58 -9.50 -14.76
CA LEU A 221 -7.37 -8.42 -14.18
C LEU A 221 -8.47 -8.00 -15.15
#